data_2ce31bebcf51c60890604cfeed028c3a
#
_entry.id   2ce31bebcf51c60890604cfeed028c3a
#
_cell.length_a   1.000
_cell.length_b   1.000
_cell.length_c   1.000
_cell.angle_alpha   90.00
_cell.angle_beta   90.00
_cell.angle_gamma   90.00
#
_symmetry.space_group_name_H-M   'P 1'
#
loop_
_entity.id
_entity.type
_entity.pdbx_description
1 polymer ?
#
loop_
_entity_poly.entity_id
_entity_poly.type
_entity_poly.pdbx_seq_one_letter_code
_entity_poly.pdbx_strand_id
1 'polypeptide(L)'
;MHINNLRKYYFINKFDTKNIDKQTLNTGIIYRNYDEEDSLKTVIKLKNYCKKKGHKFFLSNNVKLAINLNLDGAYIPSFNKSVNHLSFSKSKNFLLLGSAHNNKEIKIKEKQGVNILFLSSIFKKNKNYLGLNKFRLLANLTNKEVIALGGITSKNLKKFNLVNCKGFAGISFFEKKNGPL
;
A
#
# COMPACT_ATOMS: atom_id res chain seq x y z
N MET A 1 7.98 17.20 10.37
CA MET A 1 7.85 15.72 10.28
C MET A 1 9.15 15.17 9.72
N HIS A 2 9.86 14.34 10.49
CA HIS A 2 11.10 13.73 9.99
C HIS A 2 10.77 12.69 8.93
N ILE A 3 11.41 12.76 7.76
CA ILE A 3 11.23 11.83 6.63
C ILE A 3 11.48 10.37 7.05
N ASN A 4 12.34 10.16 8.07
CA ASN A 4 12.67 8.84 8.60
C ASN A 4 11.50 8.13 9.31
N ASN A 5 10.46 8.86 9.73
CA ASN A 5 9.30 8.30 10.42
C ASN A 5 8.13 7.99 9.47
N LEU A 6 8.30 8.19 8.16
CA LEU A 6 7.26 7.88 7.18
C LEU A 6 7.12 6.37 6.99
N ARG A 7 5.88 5.87 7.01
CA ARG A 7 5.59 4.49 6.61
C ARG A 7 5.88 4.32 5.12
N LYS A 8 6.49 3.21 4.76
CA LYS A 8 6.88 2.89 3.39
C LYS A 8 6.20 1.62 2.93
N TYR A 9 5.67 1.63 1.69
CA TYR A 9 5.05 0.46 1.09
C TYR A 9 5.55 0.29 -0.34
N TYR A 10 6.11 -0.89 -0.62
CA TYR A 10 6.64 -1.25 -1.92
C TYR A 10 5.72 -2.24 -2.62
N PHE A 11 5.22 -1.87 -3.81
CA PHE A 11 4.42 -2.75 -4.66
C PHE A 11 5.33 -3.58 -5.56
N ILE A 12 5.12 -4.89 -5.54
CA ILE A 12 5.79 -5.86 -6.39
C ILE A 12 4.76 -6.68 -7.19
N ASN A 13 5.13 -7.17 -8.36
CA ASN A 13 4.30 -8.05 -9.19
C ASN A 13 4.94 -9.43 -9.44
N LYS A 14 6.12 -9.68 -8.92
CA LYS A 14 6.85 -10.95 -9.01
C LYS A 14 7.74 -11.16 -7.79
N PHE A 15 8.23 -12.37 -7.60
CA PHE A 15 9.23 -12.68 -6.58
C PHE A 15 10.59 -12.09 -6.98
N ASP A 16 10.96 -10.98 -6.38
CA ASP A 16 12.22 -10.26 -6.65
C ASP A 16 12.96 -9.97 -5.34
N THR A 17 13.80 -10.89 -4.93
CA THR A 17 14.58 -10.78 -3.70
C THR A 17 15.55 -9.61 -3.73
N LYS A 18 16.17 -9.33 -4.89
CA LYS A 18 17.16 -8.24 -5.02
C LYS A 18 16.58 -6.87 -4.66
N ASN A 19 15.35 -6.60 -5.08
CA ASN A 19 14.71 -5.35 -4.77
C ASN A 19 14.10 -5.33 -3.36
N ILE A 20 13.63 -6.47 -2.84
CA ILE A 20 13.17 -6.56 -1.45
C ILE A 20 14.33 -6.32 -0.47
N ASP A 21 15.50 -6.90 -0.72
CA ASP A 21 16.69 -6.78 0.14
C ASP A 21 17.24 -5.35 0.26
N LYS A 22 16.97 -4.51 -0.74
CA LYS A 22 17.35 -3.09 -0.68
C LYS A 22 16.46 -2.25 0.22
N GLN A 23 15.32 -2.80 0.66
CA GLN A 23 14.37 -2.02 1.43
C GLN A 23 14.78 -1.93 2.90
N THR A 24 14.50 -0.78 3.51
CA THR A 24 14.66 -0.61 4.95
C THR A 24 13.70 -1.52 5.70
N LEU A 25 14.11 -2.02 6.87
CA LEU A 25 13.21 -2.68 7.82
C LEU A 25 11.96 -1.80 8.01
N ASN A 26 10.82 -2.38 8.26
CA ASN A 26 9.52 -1.69 8.35
C ASN A 26 8.91 -1.22 7.01
N THR A 27 9.53 -1.53 5.85
CA THR A 27 8.84 -1.36 4.57
C THR A 27 7.82 -2.49 4.39
N GLY A 28 6.54 -2.15 4.23
CA GLY A 28 5.51 -3.12 3.88
C GLY A 28 5.62 -3.53 2.41
N ILE A 29 5.63 -4.82 2.14
CA ILE A 29 5.68 -5.36 0.78
C ILE A 29 4.26 -5.74 0.37
N ILE A 30 3.78 -5.18 -0.75
CA ILE A 30 2.45 -5.45 -1.30
C ILE A 30 2.61 -6.21 -2.62
N TYR A 31 2.25 -7.49 -2.62
CA TYR A 31 2.24 -8.29 -3.84
C TYR A 31 0.95 -8.02 -4.62
N ARG A 32 1.10 -7.50 -5.83
CA ARG A 32 0.02 -7.11 -6.72
C ARG A 32 0.29 -7.65 -8.12
N ASN A 33 -0.27 -8.80 -8.42
CA ASN A 33 -0.31 -9.38 -9.75
C ASN A 33 -1.79 -9.62 -10.11
N TYR A 34 -2.27 -9.02 -11.20
CA TYR A 34 -3.66 -9.16 -11.68
C TYR A 34 -3.73 -9.96 -12.98
N ASP A 35 -2.58 -10.24 -13.61
CA ASP A 35 -2.48 -10.86 -14.94
C ASP A 35 -2.33 -12.38 -14.85
N GLU A 36 -1.89 -12.89 -13.70
CA GLU A 36 -1.82 -14.32 -13.39
C GLU A 36 -2.71 -14.62 -12.20
N GLU A 37 -3.38 -15.77 -12.21
CA GLU A 37 -3.92 -16.33 -10.98
C GLU A 37 -2.76 -16.41 -9.99
N ASP A 38 -2.92 -15.77 -8.83
CA ASP A 38 -1.92 -15.72 -7.77
C ASP A 38 -1.44 -17.14 -7.52
N SER A 39 -0.31 -17.54 -8.11
CA SER A 39 0.24 -18.84 -7.84
C SER A 39 0.46 -18.93 -6.34
N LEU A 40 -0.31 -19.75 -5.65
CA LEU A 40 -0.19 -20.00 -4.21
C LEU A 40 1.27 -20.23 -3.81
N LYS A 41 2.03 -20.89 -4.67
CA LYS A 41 3.48 -21.09 -4.49
C LYS A 41 4.26 -19.78 -4.40
N THR A 42 3.94 -18.80 -5.26
CA THR A 42 4.60 -17.48 -5.25
C THR A 42 4.25 -16.69 -3.99
N VAL A 43 2.99 -16.71 -3.57
CA VAL A 43 2.54 -16.05 -2.34
C VAL A 43 3.23 -16.66 -1.11
N ILE A 44 3.32 -17.98 -1.03
CA ILE A 44 4.00 -18.67 0.08
C ILE A 44 5.50 -18.35 0.09
N LYS A 45 6.17 -18.35 -1.07
CA LYS A 45 7.58 -17.94 -1.18
C LYS A 45 7.80 -16.52 -0.67
N LEU A 46 6.97 -15.57 -1.11
CA LEU A 46 7.04 -14.18 -0.67
C LEU A 46 6.78 -14.04 0.82
N LYS A 47 5.74 -14.70 1.36
CA LYS A 47 5.46 -14.72 2.80
C LYS A 47 6.69 -15.13 3.60
N ASN A 48 7.27 -16.29 3.27
CA ASN A 48 8.42 -16.84 4.01
C ASN A 48 9.63 -15.93 3.89
N TYR A 49 9.87 -15.37 2.70
CA TYR A 49 10.98 -14.46 2.46
C TYR A 49 10.83 -13.15 3.23
N CYS A 50 9.67 -12.52 3.16
CA CYS A 50 9.39 -11.28 3.89
C CYS A 50 9.50 -11.49 5.40
N LYS A 51 8.96 -12.59 5.92
CA LYS A 51 9.09 -12.96 7.34
C LYS A 51 10.56 -13.10 7.76
N LYS A 52 11.38 -13.81 6.97
CA LYS A 52 12.82 -13.96 7.22
C LYS A 52 13.56 -12.62 7.24
N LYS A 53 13.12 -11.65 6.42
CA LYS A 53 13.74 -10.33 6.29
C LYS A 53 13.12 -9.25 7.21
N GLY A 54 12.11 -9.61 8.04
CA GLY A 54 11.45 -8.66 8.94
C GLY A 54 10.50 -7.66 8.27
N HIS A 55 10.06 -7.95 7.03
CA HIS A 55 9.09 -7.14 6.32
C HIS A 55 7.66 -7.62 6.55
N LYS A 56 6.71 -6.70 6.72
CA LYS A 56 5.28 -7.03 6.64
C LYS A 56 4.89 -7.34 5.20
N PHE A 57 4.07 -8.38 5.02
CA PHE A 57 3.65 -8.84 3.70
C PHE A 57 2.12 -8.76 3.54
N PHE A 58 1.69 -8.13 2.45
CA PHE A 58 0.29 -7.89 2.11
C PHE A 58 -0.04 -8.48 0.73
N LEU A 59 -1.17 -9.18 0.64
CA LEU A 59 -1.67 -9.70 -0.63
C LEU A 59 -2.75 -8.79 -1.20
N SER A 60 -2.60 -8.41 -2.48
CA SER A 60 -3.59 -7.58 -3.15
C SER A 60 -4.80 -8.39 -3.59
N ASN A 61 -5.99 -7.82 -3.36
CA ASN A 61 -7.29 -8.26 -3.88
C ASN A 61 -7.78 -9.67 -3.48
N ASN A 62 -7.09 -10.35 -2.57
CA ASN A 62 -7.50 -11.68 -2.08
C ASN A 62 -7.41 -11.74 -0.55
N VAL A 63 -8.42 -11.14 0.13
CA VAL A 63 -8.47 -11.07 1.59
C VAL A 63 -8.59 -12.45 2.22
N LYS A 64 -9.39 -13.35 1.62
CA LYS A 64 -9.59 -14.72 2.14
C LYS A 64 -8.27 -15.50 2.16
N LEU A 65 -7.52 -15.47 1.07
CA LEU A 65 -6.21 -16.14 0.99
C LEU A 65 -5.20 -15.52 1.96
N ALA A 66 -5.19 -14.18 2.10
CA ALA A 66 -4.32 -13.50 3.04
C ALA A 66 -4.58 -13.94 4.49
N ILE A 67 -5.85 -14.11 4.88
CA ILE A 67 -6.24 -14.64 6.20
C ILE A 67 -5.81 -16.10 6.35
N ASN A 68 -6.14 -16.95 5.39
CA ASN A 68 -5.81 -18.38 5.44
C ASN A 68 -4.30 -18.65 5.55
N LEU A 69 -3.51 -17.78 4.95
CA LEU A 69 -2.05 -17.86 5.01
C LEU A 69 -1.46 -17.11 6.21
N ASN A 70 -2.27 -16.55 7.12
CA ASN A 70 -1.77 -15.74 8.24
C ASN A 70 -0.76 -14.67 7.80
N LEU A 71 -1.10 -13.89 6.76
CA LEU A 71 -0.30 -12.74 6.33
C LEU A 71 -0.54 -11.55 7.27
N ASP A 72 0.33 -10.53 7.19
CA ASP A 72 0.16 -9.29 7.97
C ASP A 72 -1.07 -8.48 7.57
N GLY A 73 -1.63 -8.76 6.38
CA GLY A 73 -2.85 -8.12 5.91
C GLY A 73 -3.12 -8.31 4.43
N ALA A 74 -4.08 -7.54 3.94
CA ALA A 74 -4.46 -7.51 2.53
C ALA A 74 -4.59 -6.08 2.02
N TYR A 75 -4.41 -5.90 0.72
CA TYR A 75 -4.62 -4.63 0.04
C TYR A 75 -5.84 -4.73 -0.89
N ILE A 76 -6.81 -3.84 -0.72
CA ILE A 76 -8.05 -3.77 -1.50
C ILE A 76 -7.94 -2.63 -2.52
N PRO A 77 -7.79 -2.91 -3.83
CA PRO A 77 -7.67 -1.89 -4.85
C PRO A 77 -8.95 -1.06 -4.99
N SER A 78 -8.85 0.13 -5.59
CA SER A 78 -9.96 1.08 -5.73
C SER A 78 -11.16 0.51 -6.51
N PHE A 79 -10.90 -0.33 -7.50
CA PHE A 79 -11.97 -0.96 -8.29
C PHE A 79 -12.76 -2.03 -7.53
N ASN A 80 -12.18 -2.67 -6.52
CA ASN A 80 -12.88 -3.66 -5.71
C ASN A 80 -13.79 -2.96 -4.69
N LYS A 81 -15.11 -3.17 -4.84
CA LYS A 81 -16.15 -2.60 -3.96
C LYS A 81 -16.80 -3.65 -3.06
N SER A 82 -16.39 -4.92 -3.14
CA SER A 82 -16.96 -6.01 -2.35
C SER A 82 -16.74 -5.81 -0.85
N VAL A 83 -17.73 -6.12 -0.07
CA VAL A 83 -17.70 -6.11 1.40
C VAL A 83 -17.73 -7.52 2.02
N ASN A 84 -17.67 -8.57 1.20
CA ASN A 84 -17.79 -9.98 1.64
C ASN A 84 -16.75 -10.35 2.71
N HIS A 85 -15.58 -9.74 2.67
CA HIS A 85 -14.51 -9.98 3.65
C HIS A 85 -14.84 -9.49 5.07
N LEU A 86 -15.89 -8.71 5.26
CA LEU A 86 -16.32 -8.27 6.59
C LEU A 86 -16.85 -9.43 7.45
N SER A 87 -17.38 -10.50 6.82
CA SER A 87 -17.82 -11.71 7.51
C SER A 87 -16.67 -12.64 7.92
N PHE A 88 -15.42 -12.36 7.49
CA PHE A 88 -14.30 -13.24 7.79
C PHE A 88 -13.69 -12.92 9.14
N SER A 89 -13.44 -13.95 9.95
CA SER A 89 -12.66 -13.81 11.18
C SER A 89 -11.20 -13.46 10.85
N LYS A 90 -10.69 -12.41 11.48
CA LYS A 90 -9.32 -11.89 11.25
C LYS A 90 -8.59 -11.80 12.58
N SER A 91 -7.27 -12.04 12.57
CA SER A 91 -6.45 -11.79 13.75
C SER A 91 -6.46 -10.28 14.11
N LYS A 92 -6.27 -9.97 15.39
CA LYS A 92 -6.26 -8.57 15.90
C LYS A 92 -5.25 -7.67 15.17
N ASN A 93 -4.14 -8.24 14.71
CA ASN A 93 -3.06 -7.50 14.05
C ASN A 93 -3.17 -7.48 12.52
N PHE A 94 -4.22 -8.10 11.93
CA PHE A 94 -4.43 -8.12 10.49
C PHE A 94 -4.83 -6.74 9.98
N LEU A 95 -4.05 -6.18 9.06
CA LEU A 95 -4.29 -4.85 8.50
C LEU A 95 -4.98 -4.93 7.13
N LEU A 96 -6.08 -4.20 6.99
CA LEU A 96 -6.68 -3.94 5.68
C LEU A 96 -6.15 -2.60 5.15
N LEU A 97 -5.46 -2.67 4.03
CA LEU A 97 -5.00 -1.53 3.25
C LEU A 97 -6.00 -1.32 2.11
N GLY A 98 -6.26 -0.08 1.70
CA GLY A 98 -7.16 0.16 0.57
C GLY A 98 -6.74 1.39 -0.22
N SER A 99 -7.06 1.46 -1.52
CA SER A 99 -6.78 2.64 -2.33
C SER A 99 -8.02 3.36 -2.81
N ALA A 100 -7.89 4.68 -2.98
CA ALA A 100 -8.94 5.55 -3.49
C ALA A 100 -8.35 6.72 -4.30
N HIS A 101 -9.17 7.30 -5.20
CA HIS A 101 -8.81 8.44 -6.06
C HIS A 101 -9.75 9.64 -5.86
N ASN A 102 -10.87 9.44 -5.18
CA ASN A 102 -11.89 10.45 -4.95
C ASN A 102 -12.68 10.14 -3.67
N ASN A 103 -13.55 11.09 -3.26
CA ASN A 103 -14.34 10.96 -2.03
C ASN A 103 -15.28 9.75 -2.04
N LYS A 104 -15.91 9.44 -3.17
CA LYS A 104 -16.81 8.27 -3.29
C LYS A 104 -16.07 6.97 -2.98
N GLU A 105 -14.86 6.82 -3.52
CA GLU A 105 -14.02 5.65 -3.26
C GLU A 105 -13.51 5.60 -1.83
N ILE A 106 -13.18 6.77 -1.21
CA ILE A 106 -12.84 6.85 0.22
C ILE A 106 -13.97 6.26 1.06
N LYS A 107 -15.21 6.70 0.84
CA LYS A 107 -16.37 6.18 1.58
C LYS A 107 -16.60 4.69 1.40
N ILE A 108 -16.33 4.16 0.19
CA ILE A 108 -16.37 2.71 -0.05
C ILE A 108 -15.29 2.00 0.78
N LYS A 109 -14.06 2.51 0.80
CA LYS A 109 -12.97 1.92 1.60
C LYS A 109 -13.22 1.98 3.09
N GLU A 110 -13.82 3.05 3.58
CA GLU A 110 -14.26 3.16 4.98
C GLU A 110 -15.31 2.08 5.32
N LYS A 111 -16.33 1.90 4.47
CA LYS A 111 -17.32 0.81 4.60
C LYS A 111 -16.69 -0.59 4.55
N GLN A 112 -15.63 -0.77 3.78
CA GLN A 112 -14.85 -2.00 3.71
C GLN A 112 -13.97 -2.23 4.96
N GLY A 113 -13.95 -1.30 5.92
CA GLY A 113 -13.20 -1.44 7.16
C GLY A 113 -11.69 -1.32 7.00
N VAL A 114 -11.19 -0.60 5.96
CA VAL A 114 -9.75 -0.41 5.81
C VAL A 114 -9.14 0.35 6.98
N ASN A 115 -7.94 -0.04 7.38
CA ASN A 115 -7.18 0.62 8.43
C ASN A 115 -6.35 1.79 7.87
N ILE A 116 -5.78 1.60 6.68
CA ILE A 116 -4.86 2.54 6.04
C ILE A 116 -5.32 2.79 4.61
N LEU A 117 -5.44 4.06 4.24
CA LEU A 117 -5.95 4.51 2.95
C LEU A 117 -4.83 5.05 2.06
N PHE A 118 -4.68 4.48 0.87
CA PHE A 118 -3.73 4.93 -0.15
C PHE A 118 -4.43 5.87 -1.11
N LEU A 119 -4.05 7.15 -1.13
CA LEU A 119 -4.59 8.13 -2.07
C LEU A 119 -3.65 8.34 -3.26
N SER A 120 -4.17 8.26 -4.44
CA SER A 120 -3.41 8.42 -5.69
C SER A 120 -4.19 9.16 -6.78
N SER A 121 -3.51 9.83 -7.66
CA SER A 121 -2.07 9.96 -7.81
C SER A 121 -1.63 11.35 -7.35
N ILE A 122 -0.68 11.46 -6.39
CA ILE A 122 -0.31 12.78 -5.85
C ILE A 122 0.58 13.57 -6.83
N PHE A 123 1.58 12.95 -7.49
CA PHE A 123 2.54 13.65 -8.37
C PHE A 123 2.53 13.15 -9.81
N LYS A 124 2.13 11.89 -10.07
CA LYS A 124 2.09 11.35 -11.43
C LYS A 124 0.87 11.90 -12.19
N LYS A 125 1.12 12.64 -13.26
CA LYS A 125 0.07 13.16 -14.14
C LYS A 125 -0.53 12.01 -14.96
N ASN A 126 -1.68 11.53 -14.55
CA ASN A 126 -2.52 10.52 -15.22
C ASN A 126 -3.99 10.84 -14.96
N LYS A 127 -4.93 10.00 -15.43
CA LYS A 127 -6.39 10.20 -15.24
C LYS A 127 -6.81 10.39 -13.78
N ASN A 128 -6.02 9.90 -12.82
CA ASN A 128 -6.29 10.00 -11.38
C ASN A 128 -5.43 11.05 -10.69
N TYR A 129 -4.84 11.99 -11.43
CA TYR A 129 -3.97 13.01 -10.86
C TYR A 129 -4.72 13.94 -9.91
N LEU A 130 -4.20 14.06 -8.70
CA LEU A 130 -4.77 14.89 -7.64
C LEU A 130 -4.01 16.21 -7.46
N GLY A 131 -2.69 16.19 -7.59
CA GLY A 131 -1.86 17.29 -7.13
C GLY A 131 -1.91 17.45 -5.60
N LEU A 132 -1.15 18.40 -5.07
CA LEU A 132 -1.05 18.62 -3.61
C LEU A 132 -2.36 19.12 -3.00
N ASN A 133 -3.04 20.07 -3.65
CA ASN A 133 -4.24 20.70 -3.09
C ASN A 133 -5.40 19.72 -2.97
N LYS A 134 -5.74 19.03 -4.06
CA LYS A 134 -6.84 18.04 -4.04
C LYS A 134 -6.49 16.84 -3.14
N PHE A 135 -5.23 16.41 -3.14
CA PHE A 135 -4.77 15.36 -2.23
C PHE A 135 -5.01 15.76 -0.77
N ARG A 136 -4.59 16.98 -0.37
CA ARG A 136 -4.77 17.51 0.99
C ARG A 136 -6.24 17.56 1.38
N LEU A 137 -7.12 18.05 0.48
CA LEU A 137 -8.56 18.08 0.73
C LEU A 137 -9.11 16.68 0.96
N LEU A 138 -8.78 15.71 0.11
CA LEU A 138 -9.26 14.33 0.26
C LEU A 138 -8.71 13.66 1.52
N ALA A 139 -7.44 13.89 1.86
CA ALA A 139 -6.83 13.34 3.06
C ALA A 139 -7.51 13.83 4.35
N ASN A 140 -8.07 15.03 4.34
CA ASN A 140 -8.80 15.60 5.49
C ASN A 140 -10.27 15.11 5.57
N LEU A 141 -10.79 14.43 4.54
CA LEU A 141 -12.15 13.87 4.55
C LEU A 141 -12.25 12.50 5.22
N THR A 142 -11.15 11.97 5.73
CA THR A 142 -11.11 10.65 6.38
C THR A 142 -10.32 10.70 7.68
N ASN A 143 -10.77 9.89 8.65
CA ASN A 143 -10.04 9.66 9.90
C ASN A 143 -9.03 8.49 9.79
N LYS A 144 -8.90 7.88 8.61
CA LYS A 144 -7.94 6.80 8.38
C LYS A 144 -6.54 7.36 8.19
N GLU A 145 -5.52 6.58 8.54
CA GLU A 145 -4.16 6.93 8.16
C GLU A 145 -4.03 6.96 6.64
N VAL A 146 -3.48 8.06 6.12
CA VAL A 146 -3.33 8.25 4.67
C VAL A 146 -1.89 8.02 4.24
N ILE A 147 -1.73 7.24 3.17
CA ILE A 147 -0.47 6.97 2.46
C ILE A 147 -0.55 7.59 1.07
N ALA A 148 0.46 8.37 0.71
CA ALA A 148 0.54 8.97 -0.62
C ALA A 148 1.07 7.97 -1.66
N LEU A 149 0.42 7.91 -2.83
CA LEU A 149 0.83 7.02 -3.92
C LEU A 149 0.85 7.80 -5.26
N GLY A 150 1.82 7.49 -6.11
CA GLY A 150 1.90 7.96 -7.48
C GLY A 150 2.91 9.08 -7.72
N GLY A 151 4.01 8.75 -8.41
CA GLY A 151 5.06 9.68 -8.82
C GLY A 151 5.99 10.16 -7.70
N ILE A 152 6.16 9.34 -6.66
CA ILE A 152 7.06 9.66 -5.54
C ILE A 152 8.51 9.57 -5.99
N THR A 153 9.29 10.59 -5.62
CA THR A 153 10.74 10.69 -5.87
C THR A 153 11.41 11.36 -4.67
N SER A 154 12.73 11.19 -4.50
CA SER A 154 13.50 11.88 -3.45
C SER A 154 13.35 13.41 -3.53
N LYS A 155 13.24 13.96 -4.74
CA LYS A 155 13.07 15.40 -4.96
C LYS A 155 11.75 15.96 -4.42
N ASN A 156 10.67 15.14 -4.37
CA ASN A 156 9.36 15.61 -3.93
C ASN A 156 8.97 15.17 -2.52
N LEU A 157 9.79 14.38 -1.82
CA LEU A 157 9.51 13.95 -0.44
C LEU A 157 9.30 15.12 0.54
N LYS A 158 10.05 16.22 0.39
CA LYS A 158 9.88 17.41 1.24
C LYS A 158 8.47 18.01 1.17
N LYS A 159 7.73 17.78 0.06
CA LYS A 159 6.35 18.27 -0.12
C LYS A 159 5.33 17.55 0.76
N PHE A 160 5.70 16.42 1.37
CA PHE A 160 4.81 15.72 2.32
C PHE A 160 4.52 16.51 3.60
N ASN A 161 5.37 17.48 3.94
CA ASN A 161 5.08 18.41 5.04
C ASN A 161 3.85 19.30 4.75
N LEU A 162 3.43 19.42 3.48
CA LEU A 162 2.30 20.24 3.05
C LEU A 162 0.97 19.48 3.02
N VAL A 163 0.99 18.17 3.27
CA VAL A 163 -0.18 17.30 3.18
C VAL A 163 -0.30 16.41 4.41
N ASN A 164 -1.55 16.08 4.77
CA ASN A 164 -1.81 15.17 5.89
C ASN A 164 -1.65 13.72 5.42
N CYS A 165 -0.42 13.18 5.47
CA CYS A 165 -0.17 11.76 5.20
C CYS A 165 0.89 11.20 6.15
N LYS A 166 0.80 9.89 6.43
CA LYS A 166 1.68 9.18 7.36
C LYS A 166 2.78 8.39 6.65
N GLY A 167 2.82 8.45 5.31
CA GLY A 167 3.81 7.71 4.55
C GLY A 167 3.55 7.75 3.05
N PHE A 168 4.27 6.91 2.33
CA PHE A 168 4.16 6.82 0.88
C PHE A 168 4.31 5.39 0.37
N ALA A 169 3.85 5.18 -0.86
CA ALA A 169 3.95 3.91 -1.55
C ALA A 169 4.37 4.12 -3.01
N GLY A 170 4.97 3.10 -3.60
CA GLY A 170 5.37 3.15 -5.00
C GLY A 170 6.03 1.88 -5.50
N ILE A 171 6.53 1.94 -6.73
CA ILE A 171 7.35 0.92 -7.38
C ILE A 171 8.73 1.54 -7.66
N SER A 172 8.81 2.45 -8.60
CA SER A 172 10.05 3.03 -9.12
C SER A 172 10.92 3.76 -8.08
N PHE A 173 10.32 4.26 -6.99
CA PHE A 173 11.08 4.84 -5.88
C PHE A 173 11.97 3.79 -5.20
N PHE A 174 11.46 2.57 -5.06
CA PHE A 174 12.11 1.46 -4.35
C PHE A 174 13.05 0.64 -5.24
N GLU A 175 12.91 0.73 -6.58
CA GLU A 175 13.69 -0.03 -7.55
C GLU A 175 14.96 0.70 -8.02
N LYS A 176 15.09 2.01 -7.78
CA LYS A 176 16.25 2.78 -8.21
C LYS A 176 17.53 2.32 -7.53
N LYS A 177 18.66 2.38 -8.27
CA LYS A 177 20.01 1.93 -7.80
C LYS A 177 20.48 2.60 -6.50
N ASN A 178 19.99 3.79 -6.19
CA ASN A 178 20.34 4.54 -4.99
C ASN A 178 19.25 4.41 -3.92
N GLY A 179 18.82 3.24 -3.59
CA GLY A 179 17.85 2.90 -2.54
C GLY A 179 17.27 4.03 -1.65
N PRO A 180 16.36 3.76 -0.77
CA PRO A 180 15.90 4.78 0.16
C PRO A 180 17.07 5.24 1.04
N LEU A 181 17.30 6.57 1.01
CA LEU A 181 18.19 7.26 1.94
C LEU A 181 17.78 6.96 3.39
#